data_96b5a2407c55d9ac68fff48cd78a89cb
#
_entry.id   96b5a2407c55d9ac68fff48cd78a89cb
#
_cell.length_a   1.000
_cell.length_b   1.000
_cell.length_c   1.000
_cell.angle_alpha   90.00
_cell.angle_beta   90.00
_cell.angle_gamma   90.00
#
_symmetry.space_group_name_H-M   'P 1'
#
loop_
_entity.id
_entity.type
_entity.pdbx_description
1 polymer ?
#
loop_
_entity_poly.entity_id
_entity_poly.type
_entity_poly.pdbx_seq_one_letter_code
_entity_poly.pdbx_strand_id
1 'polypeptide(L)'
;MSKIRTLLLAIAAFAVAALAARAGAQGSAPASGPDPMAFLAHVKNARFLAAGDLAARNLVDCSMPPGNAAAGGPPLADAPPTRIFDELYYLGTNSAATWAIVTSAGIIQIDSLDDAEEARRVIVGGYRKLGLDPAQMKYLILTHGHADHFGGAKYLQETYHPRVLMSAVDWDMVAKLPPPDSSKQFAGAPARDMDITDGQKLTLGNTTLTLYITPGHTPETVSMLVPVTDNRRSHLLSFWGGSAIPRELGPTGQVGRMDAGMLAYKRSFDRFFKIGEEAGVEGYIANHPYRDQTFIDGKTDRISALQLRKPGAQHPFIDGGTYIRYYMISVECIEAQEGWVRAGRPSVGP
;
A
#
# COMPACT_ATOMS: atom_id res chain seq x y z
N MET A 1 9.98 30.22 -9.79
CA MET A 1 9.39 29.76 -8.51
C MET A 1 8.01 30.37 -8.19
N SER A 2 7.60 31.50 -8.77
CA SER A 2 6.31 32.18 -8.47
C SER A 2 5.11 31.58 -9.24
N LYS A 3 5.27 31.16 -10.48
CA LYS A 3 4.15 30.69 -11.34
C LYS A 3 3.61 29.29 -10.99
N ILE A 4 4.43 28.42 -10.41
CA ILE A 4 4.02 27.06 -9.99
C ILE A 4 3.19 27.13 -8.70
N ARG A 5 3.52 28.02 -7.77
CA ARG A 5 2.71 28.24 -6.56
C ARG A 5 1.32 28.78 -6.86
N THR A 6 1.17 29.58 -7.89
CA THR A 6 -0.14 30.17 -8.28
C THR A 6 -1.04 29.12 -8.93
N LEU A 7 -0.48 28.16 -9.67
CA LEU A 7 -1.27 27.09 -10.30
C LEU A 7 -1.74 26.04 -9.27
N LEU A 8 -0.92 25.70 -8.30
CA LEU A 8 -1.30 24.78 -7.21
C LEU A 8 -2.37 25.38 -6.28
N LEU A 9 -2.32 26.67 -6.01
CA LEU A 9 -3.36 27.41 -5.26
C LEU A 9 -4.69 27.47 -6.03
N ALA A 10 -4.67 27.55 -7.35
CA ALA A 10 -5.88 27.55 -8.17
C ALA A 10 -6.58 26.19 -8.18
N ILE A 11 -5.82 25.09 -8.20
CA ILE A 11 -6.38 23.71 -8.16
C ILE A 11 -6.94 23.42 -6.76
N ALA A 12 -6.26 23.84 -5.69
CA ALA A 12 -6.76 23.71 -4.32
C ALA A 12 -8.02 24.56 -4.08
N ALA A 13 -8.10 25.78 -4.66
CA ALA A 13 -9.27 26.64 -4.54
C ALA A 13 -10.50 26.07 -5.27
N PHE A 14 -10.31 25.37 -6.39
CA PHE A 14 -11.41 24.70 -7.09
C PHE A 14 -11.94 23.48 -6.34
N ALA A 15 -11.08 22.72 -5.67
CA ALA A 15 -11.49 21.58 -4.84
C ALA A 15 -12.26 22.06 -3.58
N VAL A 16 -11.84 23.14 -2.95
CA VAL A 16 -12.52 23.73 -1.78
C VAL A 16 -13.83 24.41 -2.18
N ALA A 17 -13.91 25.04 -3.36
CA ALA A 17 -15.15 25.65 -3.85
C ALA A 17 -16.20 24.59 -4.20
N ALA A 18 -15.80 23.41 -4.69
CA ALA A 18 -16.73 22.29 -4.95
C ALA A 18 -17.28 21.69 -3.64
N LEU A 19 -16.52 21.70 -2.54
CA LEU A 19 -17.03 21.32 -1.22
C LEU A 19 -17.95 22.37 -0.59
N ALA A 20 -17.66 23.66 -0.76
CA ALA A 20 -18.47 24.74 -0.21
C ALA A 20 -19.82 24.93 -0.95
N ALA A 21 -19.88 24.63 -2.26
CA ALA A 21 -21.12 24.69 -3.03
C ALA A 21 -22.14 23.60 -2.66
N ARG A 22 -21.73 22.53 -1.96
CA ARG A 22 -22.65 21.50 -1.45
C ARG A 22 -23.37 21.86 -0.14
N ALA A 23 -22.94 22.89 0.55
CA ALA A 23 -23.53 23.30 1.85
C ALA A 23 -24.72 24.28 1.71
N GLY A 24 -25.08 24.73 0.50
CA GLY A 24 -26.05 25.81 0.30
C GLY A 24 -27.37 25.45 -0.39
N ALA A 25 -27.60 24.20 -0.82
CA ALA A 25 -28.84 23.80 -1.50
C ALA A 25 -29.75 22.95 -0.58
N GLN A 26 -30.34 23.55 0.43
CA GLN A 26 -31.51 23.00 1.11
C GLN A 26 -32.79 23.40 0.34
N GLY A 27 -33.01 22.70 -0.77
CA GLY A 27 -34.32 22.64 -1.40
C GLY A 27 -34.95 21.29 -1.06
N SER A 28 -36.11 21.29 -0.42
CA SER A 28 -36.91 20.10 -0.12
C SER A 28 -37.34 19.40 -1.40
N ALA A 29 -36.53 18.44 -1.89
CA ALA A 29 -36.95 17.47 -2.87
C ALA A 29 -37.63 16.29 -2.14
N PRO A 30 -38.66 15.63 -2.73
CA PRO A 30 -39.27 14.44 -2.17
C PRO A 30 -38.18 13.38 -1.96
N ALA A 31 -38.19 12.71 -0.83
CA ALA A 31 -37.27 11.64 -0.49
C ALA A 31 -37.50 10.44 -1.44
N SER A 32 -36.99 10.52 -2.66
CA SER A 32 -36.64 9.34 -3.43
C SER A 32 -35.52 8.64 -2.67
N GLY A 33 -35.66 7.36 -2.42
CA GLY A 33 -34.56 6.57 -1.82
C GLY A 33 -33.24 6.82 -2.58
N PRO A 34 -32.10 6.56 -1.96
CA PRO A 34 -30.79 6.81 -2.61
C PRO A 34 -30.77 6.11 -3.97
N ASP A 35 -30.38 6.86 -5.02
CA ASP A 35 -30.20 6.29 -6.35
C ASP A 35 -29.31 5.04 -6.25
N PRO A 36 -29.83 3.83 -6.57
CA PRO A 36 -29.05 2.60 -6.43
C PRO A 36 -27.82 2.54 -7.32
N MET A 37 -27.70 3.46 -8.29
CA MET A 37 -26.55 3.56 -9.20
C MET A 37 -25.65 4.75 -8.91
N ALA A 38 -25.89 5.53 -7.84
CA ALA A 38 -25.09 6.70 -7.49
C ALA A 38 -23.58 6.39 -7.32
N PHE A 39 -23.24 5.16 -6.89
CA PHE A 39 -21.85 4.72 -6.76
C PHE A 39 -21.08 4.73 -8.10
N LEU A 40 -21.75 4.63 -9.24
CA LEU A 40 -21.08 4.68 -10.57
C LEU A 40 -20.46 6.05 -10.85
N ALA A 41 -20.92 7.11 -10.22
CA ALA A 41 -20.29 8.42 -10.32
C ALA A 41 -18.87 8.39 -9.72
N HIS A 42 -18.69 7.73 -8.59
CA HIS A 42 -17.39 7.54 -7.94
C HIS A 42 -16.46 6.67 -8.80
N VAL A 43 -16.98 5.59 -9.40
CA VAL A 43 -16.18 4.77 -10.35
C VAL A 43 -15.70 5.61 -11.52
N LYS A 44 -16.58 6.47 -12.10
CA LYS A 44 -16.23 7.37 -13.19
C LYS A 44 -15.16 8.39 -12.78
N ASN A 45 -15.30 8.99 -11.60
CA ASN A 45 -14.33 9.94 -11.07
C ASN A 45 -12.97 9.27 -10.86
N ALA A 46 -12.94 8.08 -10.24
CA ALA A 46 -11.70 7.33 -10.05
C ALA A 46 -11.00 7.02 -11.37
N ARG A 47 -11.75 6.62 -12.40
CA ARG A 47 -11.20 6.38 -13.76
C ARG A 47 -10.64 7.65 -14.39
N PHE A 48 -11.30 8.78 -14.23
CA PHE A 48 -10.82 10.07 -14.71
C PHE A 48 -9.53 10.49 -13.98
N LEU A 49 -9.48 10.35 -12.67
CA LEU A 49 -8.29 10.67 -11.86
C LEU A 49 -7.12 9.73 -12.14
N ALA A 50 -7.40 8.46 -12.45
CA ALA A 50 -6.36 7.48 -12.73
C ALA A 50 -5.54 7.86 -13.98
N ALA A 51 -6.16 8.51 -14.98
CA ALA A 51 -5.54 8.78 -16.25
C ALA A 51 -4.90 7.50 -16.84
N GLY A 52 -3.92 7.60 -17.71
CA GLY A 52 -3.26 6.42 -18.29
C GLY A 52 -2.23 5.75 -17.37
N ASP A 53 -1.61 6.52 -16.51
CA ASP A 53 -0.51 6.09 -15.65
C ASP A 53 -0.95 5.39 -14.35
N LEU A 54 -2.20 5.63 -13.90
CA LEU A 54 -2.77 5.02 -12.72
C LEU A 54 -3.91 4.03 -13.03
N ALA A 55 -4.04 3.61 -14.30
CA ALA A 55 -5.13 2.74 -14.76
C ALA A 55 -5.16 1.38 -14.04
N ALA A 56 -4.01 0.79 -13.76
CA ALA A 56 -3.92 -0.49 -13.06
C ALA A 56 -4.55 -0.40 -11.66
N ARG A 57 -4.29 0.70 -10.93
CA ARG A 57 -4.89 0.93 -9.64
C ARG A 57 -6.41 1.04 -9.71
N ASN A 58 -6.92 1.84 -10.65
CA ASN A 58 -8.36 1.98 -10.83
C ASN A 58 -9.06 0.63 -11.09
N LEU A 59 -8.47 -0.23 -11.91
CA LEU A 59 -9.03 -1.55 -12.21
C LEU A 59 -9.12 -2.44 -10.96
N VAL A 60 -8.16 -2.36 -10.06
CA VAL A 60 -8.13 -3.21 -8.86
C VAL A 60 -9.03 -2.68 -7.75
N ASP A 61 -9.00 -1.37 -7.49
CA ASP A 61 -9.72 -0.77 -6.37
C ASP A 61 -11.18 -0.48 -6.68
N CYS A 62 -11.49 -0.06 -7.89
CA CYS A 62 -12.83 0.34 -8.32
C CYS A 62 -13.55 -0.70 -9.17
N SER A 63 -13.03 -1.92 -9.33
CA SER A 63 -13.76 -2.98 -10.02
C SER A 63 -15.07 -3.31 -9.30
N MET A 64 -16.16 -3.33 -10.06
CA MET A 64 -17.49 -3.67 -9.57
C MET A 64 -18.06 -4.89 -10.36
N PRO A 65 -18.59 -5.91 -9.69
CA PRO A 65 -18.59 -6.10 -8.25
C PRO A 65 -17.17 -6.27 -7.69
N PRO A 66 -16.92 -5.85 -6.44
CA PRO A 66 -15.64 -6.08 -5.79
C PRO A 66 -15.32 -7.58 -5.80
N GLY A 67 -14.20 -7.98 -6.36
CA GLY A 67 -13.85 -9.40 -6.41
C GLY A 67 -13.50 -9.95 -7.78
N ASN A 68 -13.91 -9.28 -8.85
CA ASN A 68 -13.59 -9.70 -10.22
C ASN A 68 -12.26 -9.15 -10.76
N ALA A 69 -11.48 -8.46 -9.95
CA ALA A 69 -10.08 -8.23 -10.29
C ALA A 69 -9.39 -9.61 -10.33
N ALA A 70 -9.18 -10.08 -11.54
CA ALA A 70 -8.67 -11.36 -11.95
C ALA A 70 -7.94 -12.16 -10.86
N ALA A 71 -8.65 -13.11 -10.26
CA ALA A 71 -8.02 -14.34 -9.83
C ALA A 71 -7.50 -15.00 -11.10
N GLY A 72 -6.26 -14.78 -11.48
CA GLY A 72 -5.67 -15.29 -12.72
C GLY A 72 -4.87 -14.23 -13.48
N GLY A 73 -4.12 -13.39 -12.78
CA GLY A 73 -3.03 -12.63 -13.40
C GLY A 73 -2.01 -13.58 -14.04
N PRO A 74 -1.12 -13.06 -14.91
CA PRO A 74 -0.02 -13.85 -15.43
C PRO A 74 0.77 -14.50 -14.28
N PRO A 75 1.45 -15.64 -14.50
CA PRO A 75 2.25 -16.26 -13.45
C PRO A 75 3.10 -15.23 -12.73
N LEU A 76 3.20 -15.36 -11.40
CA LEU A 76 4.01 -14.46 -10.59
C LEU A 76 5.44 -14.43 -11.15
N ALA A 77 5.84 -13.29 -11.68
CA ALA A 77 7.18 -13.05 -12.15
C ALA A 77 7.97 -12.32 -11.07
N ASP A 78 9.19 -12.76 -10.79
CA ASP A 78 10.08 -12.01 -9.92
C ASP A 78 10.44 -10.69 -10.59
N ALA A 79 10.26 -9.62 -9.87
CA ALA A 79 10.80 -8.35 -10.30
C ALA A 79 12.34 -8.36 -10.16
N PRO A 80 13.06 -7.70 -11.06
CA PRO A 80 14.49 -7.55 -10.88
C PRO A 80 14.76 -6.79 -9.57
N PRO A 81 15.59 -7.33 -8.64
CA PRO A 81 15.96 -6.63 -7.44
C PRO A 81 16.65 -5.32 -7.83
N THR A 82 16.12 -4.20 -7.33
CA THR A 82 16.47 -2.87 -7.85
C THR A 82 16.73 -1.90 -6.70
N ARG A 83 17.86 -1.19 -6.77
CA ARG A 83 18.10 -0.03 -5.90
C ARG A 83 17.23 1.13 -6.39
N ILE A 84 16.32 1.59 -5.54
CA ILE A 84 15.37 2.67 -5.86
C ILE A 84 15.93 4.02 -5.42
N PHE A 85 16.38 4.13 -4.18
CA PHE A 85 17.07 5.30 -3.62
C PHE A 85 18.44 4.90 -3.08
N ASP A 86 19.19 5.85 -2.54
CA ASP A 86 20.54 5.55 -2.03
C ASP A 86 20.55 4.43 -1.00
N GLU A 87 19.53 4.34 -0.15
CA GLU A 87 19.35 3.34 0.90
C GLU A 87 18.15 2.40 0.71
N LEU A 88 17.21 2.68 -0.21
CA LEU A 88 15.99 1.91 -0.40
C LEU A 88 16.08 0.98 -1.61
N TYR A 89 15.78 -0.29 -1.40
CA TYR A 89 15.83 -1.35 -2.41
C TYR A 89 14.48 -2.05 -2.52
N TYR A 90 14.07 -2.33 -3.74
CA TYR A 90 12.91 -3.15 -4.06
C TYR A 90 13.32 -4.61 -4.27
N LEU A 91 12.58 -5.51 -3.63
CA LEU A 91 12.66 -6.94 -3.80
C LEU A 91 11.23 -7.46 -3.81
N GLY A 92 10.81 -8.21 -4.81
CA GLY A 92 9.41 -8.64 -4.86
C GLY A 92 9.08 -9.40 -6.11
N THR A 93 7.81 -9.70 -6.24
CA THR A 93 7.19 -10.28 -7.43
C THR A 93 6.31 -9.21 -8.09
N ASN A 94 5.59 -9.56 -9.15
CA ASN A 94 4.57 -8.69 -9.73
C ASN A 94 3.25 -8.66 -8.90
N SER A 95 3.16 -9.45 -7.83
CA SER A 95 2.01 -9.48 -6.92
C SER A 95 2.30 -8.79 -5.60
N ALA A 96 3.36 -9.18 -4.90
CA ALA A 96 3.72 -8.64 -3.60
C ALA A 96 5.08 -7.95 -3.64
N ALA A 97 5.16 -6.77 -3.02
CA ALA A 97 6.36 -5.97 -2.88
C ALA A 97 6.96 -6.16 -1.49
N THR A 98 8.26 -6.25 -1.42
CA THR A 98 9.03 -6.18 -0.19
C THR A 98 10.17 -5.20 -0.37
N TRP A 99 10.55 -4.53 0.70
CA TRP A 99 11.49 -3.43 0.65
C TRP A 99 12.61 -3.60 1.67
N ALA A 100 13.82 -3.28 1.28
CA ALA A 100 14.96 -3.26 2.19
C ALA A 100 15.52 -1.85 2.32
N ILE A 101 15.74 -1.41 3.54
CA ILE A 101 16.35 -0.13 3.86
C ILE A 101 17.72 -0.41 4.45
N VAL A 102 18.77 -0.07 3.70
CA VAL A 102 20.16 -0.23 4.13
C VAL A 102 20.59 0.98 4.93
N THR A 103 21.02 0.78 6.16
CA THR A 103 21.45 1.82 7.07
C THR A 103 22.91 1.65 7.49
N SER A 104 23.48 2.60 8.21
CA SER A 104 24.84 2.49 8.76
C SER A 104 25.02 1.38 9.81
N ALA A 105 23.91 0.78 10.30
CA ALA A 105 23.95 -0.25 11.37
C ALA A 105 23.30 -1.59 10.95
N GLY A 106 22.97 -1.75 9.68
CA GLY A 106 22.35 -2.96 9.16
C GLY A 106 21.12 -2.66 8.29
N ILE A 107 20.26 -3.64 8.10
CA ILE A 107 19.13 -3.59 7.18
C ILE A 107 17.81 -3.70 7.94
N ILE A 108 16.85 -2.86 7.56
CA ILE A 108 15.44 -3.00 7.92
C ILE A 108 14.74 -3.61 6.72
N GLN A 109 14.18 -4.81 6.87
CA GLN A 109 13.35 -5.47 5.87
C GLN A 109 11.89 -5.17 6.16
N ILE A 110 11.08 -4.89 5.12
CA ILE A 110 9.63 -4.69 5.19
C ILE A 110 8.97 -5.79 4.38
N ASP A 111 8.11 -6.56 5.02
CA ASP A 111 7.41 -7.74 4.52
C ASP A 111 8.33 -8.88 4.04
N SER A 112 7.76 -10.08 3.87
CA SER A 112 8.52 -11.31 3.66
C SER A 112 7.96 -12.24 2.58
N LEU A 113 6.97 -11.78 1.79
CA LEU A 113 6.30 -12.54 0.73
C LEU A 113 5.49 -13.75 1.23
N ASP A 114 5.03 -14.60 0.29
CA ASP A 114 4.04 -15.66 0.54
C ASP A 114 4.57 -16.84 1.38
N ASP A 115 5.86 -17.18 1.24
CA ASP A 115 6.43 -18.35 1.89
C ASP A 115 7.96 -18.32 2.02
N ALA A 116 8.50 -19.36 2.64
CA ALA A 116 9.94 -19.51 2.85
C ALA A 116 10.74 -19.67 1.53
N GLU A 117 10.13 -20.26 0.50
CA GLU A 117 10.78 -20.42 -0.81
C GLU A 117 10.90 -19.09 -1.52
N GLU A 118 9.83 -18.31 -1.55
CA GLU A 118 9.88 -16.96 -2.10
C GLU A 118 10.82 -16.04 -1.32
N ALA A 119 10.81 -16.08 0.00
CA ALA A 119 11.73 -15.29 0.82
C ALA A 119 13.19 -15.66 0.51
N ARG A 120 13.51 -16.96 0.36
CA ARG A 120 14.84 -17.40 0.00
C ARG A 120 15.24 -16.99 -1.42
N ARG A 121 14.35 -17.19 -2.37
CA ARG A 121 14.62 -16.96 -3.80
C ARG A 121 14.64 -15.47 -4.13
N VAL A 122 13.63 -14.74 -3.70
CA VAL A 122 13.41 -13.33 -4.06
C VAL A 122 14.17 -12.40 -3.13
N ILE A 123 13.96 -12.50 -1.80
CA ILE A 123 14.56 -11.58 -0.83
C ILE A 123 16.06 -11.88 -0.69
N VAL A 124 16.41 -13.10 -0.25
CA VAL A 124 17.81 -13.46 0.01
C VAL A 124 18.61 -13.53 -1.29
N GLY A 125 18.02 -14.09 -2.35
CA GLY A 125 18.61 -14.09 -3.69
C GLY A 125 18.79 -12.68 -4.25
N GLY A 126 17.82 -11.81 -4.01
CA GLY A 126 17.88 -10.40 -4.39
C GLY A 126 18.96 -9.62 -3.64
N TYR A 127 19.09 -9.82 -2.32
CA TYR A 127 20.18 -9.25 -1.53
C TYR A 127 21.54 -9.58 -2.14
N ARG A 128 21.78 -10.87 -2.41
CA ARG A 128 23.04 -11.34 -3.01
C ARG A 128 23.31 -10.69 -4.37
N LYS A 129 22.30 -10.59 -5.23
CA LYS A 129 22.42 -9.91 -6.54
C LYS A 129 22.75 -8.43 -6.41
N LEU A 130 22.29 -7.77 -5.35
CA LEU A 130 22.55 -6.37 -5.05
C LEU A 130 23.86 -6.15 -4.25
N GLY A 131 24.59 -7.23 -3.92
CA GLY A 131 25.79 -7.15 -3.08
C GLY A 131 25.50 -6.88 -1.60
N LEU A 132 24.27 -7.10 -1.15
CA LEU A 132 23.85 -6.96 0.26
C LEU A 132 24.03 -8.30 0.99
N ASP A 133 24.41 -8.22 2.27
CA ASP A 133 24.53 -9.40 3.13
C ASP A 133 23.23 -9.60 3.93
N PRO A 134 22.50 -10.74 3.72
CA PRO A 134 21.28 -11.01 4.48
C PRO A 134 21.50 -11.10 6.00
N ALA A 135 22.70 -11.43 6.47
CA ALA A 135 23.03 -11.46 7.88
C ALA A 135 23.04 -10.07 8.55
N GLN A 136 23.03 -9.00 7.74
CA GLN A 136 22.87 -7.64 8.23
C GLN A 136 21.41 -7.25 8.48
N MET A 137 20.43 -8.11 8.21
CA MET A 137 19.02 -7.87 8.55
C MET A 137 18.87 -7.79 10.08
N LYS A 138 18.57 -6.59 10.60
CA LYS A 138 18.41 -6.33 12.04
C LYS A 138 16.95 -6.28 12.45
N TYR A 139 16.10 -5.77 11.56
CA TYR A 139 14.66 -5.71 11.76
C TYR A 139 13.92 -6.25 10.55
N LEU A 140 12.82 -6.95 10.81
CA LEU A 140 11.81 -7.35 9.87
C LEU A 140 10.47 -6.77 10.32
N ILE A 141 9.96 -5.78 9.61
CA ILE A 141 8.65 -5.19 9.85
C ILE A 141 7.63 -5.93 8.99
N LEU A 142 6.61 -6.49 9.60
CA LEU A 142 5.48 -7.10 8.91
C LEU A 142 4.32 -6.10 8.93
N THR A 143 3.88 -5.69 7.74
CA THR A 143 2.84 -4.66 7.62
C THR A 143 1.50 -5.14 8.14
N HIS A 144 1.19 -6.41 7.95
CA HIS A 144 -0.04 -7.03 8.46
C HIS A 144 -0.01 -8.57 8.37
N GLY A 145 -1.04 -9.20 8.91
CA GLY A 145 -1.11 -10.65 9.08
C GLY A 145 -1.69 -11.44 7.90
N HIS A 146 -1.58 -10.97 6.64
CA HIS A 146 -1.87 -11.80 5.47
C HIS A 146 -0.63 -12.55 5.00
N ALA A 147 -0.83 -13.77 4.47
CA ALA A 147 0.25 -14.69 4.15
C ALA A 147 1.27 -14.11 3.16
N ASP A 148 0.82 -13.36 2.17
CA ASP A 148 1.66 -12.70 1.16
C ASP A 148 2.57 -11.58 1.71
N HIS A 149 2.48 -11.30 3.01
CA HIS A 149 3.33 -10.32 3.70
C HIS A 149 4.17 -10.94 4.81
N PHE A 150 3.63 -11.96 5.52
CA PHE A 150 4.37 -12.60 6.62
C PHE A 150 4.84 -14.03 6.32
N GLY A 151 4.45 -14.65 5.21
CA GLY A 151 4.66 -16.08 4.96
C GLY A 151 6.11 -16.55 4.98
N GLY A 152 7.04 -15.73 4.55
CA GLY A 152 8.48 -15.98 4.62
C GLY A 152 9.14 -15.59 5.93
N ALA A 153 8.42 -14.94 6.86
CA ALA A 153 9.01 -14.32 8.05
C ALA A 153 9.65 -15.34 9.00
N LYS A 154 9.01 -16.50 9.19
CA LYS A 154 9.58 -17.57 10.03
C LYS A 154 10.94 -18.01 9.51
N TYR A 155 11.08 -18.24 8.20
CA TYR A 155 12.35 -18.61 7.59
C TYR A 155 13.42 -17.55 7.81
N LEU A 156 13.08 -16.26 7.60
CA LEU A 156 14.01 -15.16 7.80
C LEU A 156 14.41 -15.01 9.26
N GLN A 157 13.46 -15.15 10.19
CA GLN A 157 13.70 -15.07 11.63
C GLN A 157 14.63 -16.18 12.11
N GLU A 158 14.38 -17.44 11.71
CA GLU A 158 15.18 -18.60 12.13
C GLU A 158 16.57 -18.61 11.49
N THR A 159 16.73 -18.06 10.28
CA THR A 159 17.99 -18.11 9.54
C THR A 159 18.92 -16.94 9.79
N TYR A 160 18.36 -15.72 9.89
CA TYR A 160 19.14 -14.46 9.98
C TYR A 160 18.95 -13.72 11.30
N HIS A 161 18.02 -14.17 12.13
CA HIS A 161 17.75 -13.66 13.49
C HIS A 161 17.45 -12.16 13.58
N PRO A 162 16.69 -11.53 12.62
CA PRO A 162 16.21 -10.17 12.83
C PRO A 162 15.20 -10.13 13.98
N ARG A 163 15.09 -8.96 14.61
CA ARG A 163 13.95 -8.67 15.47
C ARG A 163 12.72 -8.48 14.56
N VAL A 164 11.63 -9.19 14.85
CA VAL A 164 10.41 -9.16 14.05
C VAL A 164 9.36 -8.28 14.70
N LEU A 165 8.82 -7.34 13.93
CA LEU A 165 7.83 -6.38 14.38
C LEU A 165 6.51 -6.56 13.61
N MET A 166 5.39 -6.56 14.34
CA MET A 166 4.02 -6.53 13.81
C MET A 166 3.12 -5.86 14.85
N SER A 167 1.93 -5.41 14.48
CA SER A 167 0.96 -4.92 15.46
C SER A 167 0.50 -6.03 16.40
N ALA A 168 0.10 -5.66 17.61
CA ALA A 168 -0.32 -6.66 18.62
C ALA A 168 -1.52 -7.49 18.15
N VAL A 169 -2.49 -6.87 17.52
CA VAL A 169 -3.72 -7.54 17.06
C VAL A 169 -3.45 -8.45 15.87
N ASP A 170 -2.58 -8.04 14.94
CA ASP A 170 -2.21 -8.88 13.81
C ASP A 170 -1.32 -10.06 14.26
N TRP A 171 -0.47 -9.90 15.28
CA TRP A 171 0.19 -11.03 15.93
C TRP A 171 -0.82 -12.07 16.46
N ASP A 172 -1.87 -11.60 17.16
CA ASP A 172 -2.93 -12.47 17.66
C ASP A 172 -3.75 -13.12 16.55
N MET A 173 -3.89 -12.46 15.41
CA MET A 173 -4.54 -13.01 14.22
C MET A 173 -3.71 -14.14 13.62
N VAL A 174 -2.43 -13.91 13.40
CA VAL A 174 -1.50 -14.88 12.81
C VAL A 174 -1.32 -16.10 13.72
N ALA A 175 -1.30 -15.91 15.04
CA ALA A 175 -1.20 -17.01 15.99
C ALA A 175 -2.40 -17.97 16.00
N LYS A 176 -3.56 -17.54 15.46
CA LYS A 176 -4.78 -18.36 15.34
C LYS A 176 -4.86 -19.12 14.01
N LEU A 177 -3.93 -18.90 13.11
CA LEU A 177 -3.89 -19.64 11.85
C LEU A 177 -3.63 -21.13 12.12
N PRO A 178 -4.17 -22.02 11.27
CA PRO A 178 -3.89 -23.45 11.43
C PRO A 178 -2.38 -23.73 11.34
N PRO A 179 -1.93 -24.81 11.98
CA PRO A 179 -0.53 -25.21 11.88
C PRO A 179 -0.13 -25.42 10.41
N PRO A 180 1.17 -25.35 10.09
CA PRO A 180 1.67 -25.57 8.75
C PRO A 180 1.13 -26.89 8.17
N ASP A 181 0.58 -26.80 6.97
CA ASP A 181 0.17 -27.96 6.19
C ASP A 181 1.15 -28.12 5.05
N SER A 182 1.78 -29.31 4.96
CA SER A 182 2.76 -29.62 3.92
C SER A 182 2.19 -29.57 2.48
N SER A 183 0.85 -29.59 2.35
CA SER A 183 0.16 -29.39 1.06
C SER A 183 -0.05 -27.92 0.71
N LYS A 184 0.20 -27.00 1.64
CA LYS A 184 0.09 -25.55 1.48
C LYS A 184 1.46 -24.92 1.74
N GLN A 185 1.82 -23.92 0.97
CA GLN A 185 3.11 -23.23 1.06
C GLN A 185 3.35 -22.48 2.38
N PHE A 186 2.39 -22.53 3.31
CA PHE A 186 2.47 -21.86 4.60
C PHE A 186 3.39 -22.62 5.57
N ALA A 187 4.58 -22.06 5.82
CA ALA A 187 5.59 -22.65 6.72
C ALA A 187 5.33 -22.40 8.20
N GLY A 188 4.24 -21.71 8.56
CA GLY A 188 3.88 -21.32 9.92
C GLY A 188 4.23 -19.87 10.25
N ALA A 189 3.65 -19.37 11.33
CA ALA A 189 3.89 -18.03 11.82
C ALA A 189 5.32 -17.89 12.39
N PRO A 190 5.95 -16.70 12.26
CA PRO A 190 7.15 -16.38 13.02
C PRO A 190 6.83 -16.29 14.53
N ALA A 191 7.84 -16.45 15.37
CA ALA A 191 7.68 -16.22 16.80
C ALA A 191 7.41 -14.73 17.06
N ARG A 192 6.38 -14.42 17.88
CA ARG A 192 6.09 -13.04 18.30
C ARG A 192 7.30 -12.47 19.02
N ASP A 193 7.74 -11.27 18.61
CA ASP A 193 8.93 -10.65 19.19
C ASP A 193 8.65 -9.22 19.66
N MET A 194 8.28 -8.29 18.77
CA MET A 194 8.04 -6.90 19.14
C MET A 194 6.66 -6.44 18.64
N ASP A 195 5.92 -5.76 19.51
CA ASP A 195 4.68 -5.11 19.15
C ASP A 195 4.95 -3.71 18.60
N ILE A 196 4.25 -3.35 17.50
CA ILE A 196 4.25 -2.00 16.96
C ILE A 196 3.12 -1.20 17.61
N THR A 197 3.42 0.03 17.98
CA THR A 197 2.45 0.99 18.50
C THR A 197 2.30 2.19 17.56
N ASP A 198 1.13 2.85 17.61
CA ASP A 198 0.83 3.99 16.75
C ASP A 198 1.78 5.17 17.01
N GLY A 199 2.36 5.72 15.93
CA GLY A 199 3.36 6.79 16.01
C GLY A 199 4.75 6.36 16.48
N GLN A 200 5.01 5.04 16.60
CA GLN A 200 6.31 4.52 17.04
C GLN A 200 7.41 4.92 16.06
N LYS A 201 8.54 5.37 16.60
CA LYS A 201 9.77 5.58 15.85
C LYS A 201 10.68 4.37 15.97
N LEU A 202 11.10 3.82 14.82
CA LEU A 202 12.10 2.76 14.74
C LEU A 202 13.37 3.33 14.13
N THR A 203 14.43 3.38 14.91
CA THR A 203 15.74 3.88 14.46
C THR A 203 16.73 2.74 14.33
N LEU A 204 17.40 2.68 13.18
CA LEU A 204 18.56 1.83 12.95
C LEU A 204 19.65 2.67 12.25
N GLY A 205 20.81 2.80 12.88
CA GLY A 205 21.88 3.63 12.37
C GLY A 205 21.43 5.07 12.13
N ASN A 206 21.55 5.52 10.88
CA ASN A 206 21.21 6.88 10.44
C ASN A 206 19.77 7.04 9.93
N THR A 207 18.93 6.00 10.03
CA THR A 207 17.56 6.02 9.49
C THR A 207 16.55 5.84 10.61
N THR A 208 15.50 6.66 10.60
CA THR A 208 14.35 6.57 11.52
C THR A 208 13.06 6.48 10.72
N LEU A 209 12.35 5.38 10.84
CA LEU A 209 10.99 5.21 10.34
C LEU A 209 9.99 5.68 11.39
N THR A 210 8.84 6.24 10.96
CA THR A 210 7.71 6.46 11.85
C THR A 210 6.57 5.53 11.44
N LEU A 211 6.17 4.64 12.33
CA LEU A 211 5.19 3.57 12.11
C LEU A 211 3.82 4.03 12.63
N TYR A 212 2.77 3.76 11.87
CA TYR A 212 1.40 4.15 12.22
C TYR A 212 0.47 2.94 12.12
N ILE A 213 -0.40 2.78 13.11
CA ILE A 213 -1.49 1.80 13.04
C ILE A 213 -2.60 2.38 12.17
N THR A 214 -2.92 1.70 11.09
CA THR A 214 -3.90 2.09 10.07
C THR A 214 -4.93 0.98 9.85
N PRO A 215 -5.89 0.81 10.79
CA PRO A 215 -6.87 -0.26 10.76
C PRO A 215 -7.74 -0.26 9.52
N GLY A 216 -8.20 -1.44 9.12
CA GLY A 216 -9.20 -1.61 8.08
C GLY A 216 -8.90 -2.74 7.11
N HIS A 217 -7.73 -2.78 6.50
CA HIS A 217 -7.30 -3.90 5.64
C HIS A 217 -7.11 -5.18 6.48
N THR A 218 -6.42 -5.06 7.59
CA THR A 218 -6.51 -5.95 8.75
C THR A 218 -6.90 -5.11 9.98
N PRO A 219 -7.20 -5.73 11.13
CA PRO A 219 -7.57 -4.97 12.32
C PRO A 219 -6.53 -3.94 12.77
N GLU A 220 -5.24 -4.17 12.54
CA GLU A 220 -4.15 -3.24 12.89
C GLU A 220 -3.01 -3.22 11.86
N THR A 221 -3.35 -3.06 10.59
CA THR A 221 -2.35 -2.83 9.53
C THR A 221 -1.38 -1.70 9.90
N VAL A 222 -0.11 -1.85 9.51
CA VAL A 222 0.94 -0.84 9.73
C VAL A 222 1.27 -0.13 8.44
N SER A 223 1.18 1.20 8.46
CA SER A 223 1.72 2.10 7.44
C SER A 223 2.88 2.90 8.01
N MET A 224 3.71 3.52 7.18
CA MET A 224 4.89 4.22 7.70
C MET A 224 5.34 5.39 6.82
N LEU A 225 6.06 6.32 7.43
CA LEU A 225 6.84 7.33 6.72
C LEU A 225 8.28 6.84 6.60
N VAL A 226 8.80 6.88 5.37
CA VAL A 226 10.12 6.35 5.01
C VAL A 226 10.98 7.49 4.47
N PRO A 227 11.97 7.97 5.23
CA PRO A 227 12.94 8.93 4.71
C PRO A 227 13.87 8.23 3.72
N VAL A 228 14.16 8.88 2.61
CA VAL A 228 15.04 8.38 1.55
C VAL A 228 15.94 9.49 1.00
N THR A 229 17.00 9.09 0.31
CA THR A 229 17.97 10.01 -0.28
C THR A 229 18.19 9.69 -1.76
N ASP A 230 18.12 10.71 -2.62
CA ASP A 230 18.51 10.64 -4.02
C ASP A 230 19.67 11.60 -4.26
N ASN A 231 20.88 11.08 -4.51
CA ASN A 231 22.07 11.91 -4.73
C ASN A 231 22.29 12.97 -3.63
N ARG A 232 22.21 12.59 -2.36
CA ARG A 232 22.37 13.44 -1.16
C ARG A 232 21.22 14.44 -0.92
N ARG A 233 20.16 14.39 -1.69
CA ARG A 233 18.94 15.15 -1.45
C ARG A 233 17.95 14.28 -0.70
N SER A 234 17.53 14.72 0.48
CA SER A 234 16.57 14.01 1.31
C SER A 234 15.15 14.18 0.79
N HIS A 235 14.38 13.11 0.85
CA HIS A 235 12.97 13.05 0.50
C HIS A 235 12.23 12.22 1.55
N LEU A 236 10.91 12.32 1.58
CA LEU A 236 10.04 11.53 2.45
C LEU A 236 9.00 10.82 1.60
N LEU A 237 8.90 9.50 1.78
CA LEU A 237 7.88 8.67 1.15
C LEU A 237 6.81 8.26 2.15
N SER A 238 5.58 8.14 1.66
CA SER A 238 4.49 7.45 2.31
C SER A 238 4.52 5.97 1.92
N PHE A 239 4.44 5.06 2.89
CA PHE A 239 4.23 3.64 2.67
C PHE A 239 2.86 3.25 3.24
N TRP A 240 1.92 2.86 2.37
CA TRP A 240 0.62 2.37 2.78
C TRP A 240 0.63 0.84 2.87
N GLY A 241 0.50 0.29 4.10
CA GLY A 241 0.67 -1.14 4.35
C GLY A 241 -0.56 -2.00 4.05
N GLY A 242 -1.74 -1.39 3.84
CA GLY A 242 -2.99 -2.11 3.56
C GLY A 242 -3.54 -1.77 2.17
N SER A 243 -2.93 -2.24 1.11
CA SER A 243 -3.20 -1.76 -0.26
C SER A 243 -4.57 -2.13 -0.82
N ALA A 244 -5.26 -3.14 -0.31
CA ALA A 244 -6.59 -3.51 -0.76
C ALA A 244 -7.67 -2.97 0.18
N ILE A 245 -8.73 -2.39 -0.40
CA ILE A 245 -9.94 -2.03 0.35
C ILE A 245 -10.53 -3.33 0.91
N PRO A 246 -10.83 -3.40 2.21
CA PRO A 246 -11.30 -4.61 2.84
C PRO A 246 -12.61 -5.08 2.19
N ARG A 247 -12.61 -6.36 1.83
CA ARG A 247 -13.79 -7.05 1.34
C ARG A 247 -14.26 -7.92 2.48
N GLU A 248 -15.39 -7.61 3.06
CA GLU A 248 -15.90 -8.51 4.06
C GLU A 248 -16.42 -9.80 3.47
N LEU A 249 -15.64 -10.81 3.72
CA LEU A 249 -16.12 -12.16 3.80
C LEU A 249 -16.37 -12.41 5.28
N GLY A 250 -17.63 -12.33 5.71
CA GLY A 250 -18.00 -12.89 7.00
C GLY A 250 -17.57 -14.36 7.09
N PRO A 251 -17.65 -15.00 8.28
CA PRO A 251 -17.26 -16.40 8.49
C PRO A 251 -17.92 -17.40 7.54
N THR A 252 -18.98 -17.01 6.85
CA THR A 252 -19.75 -17.82 5.90
C THR A 252 -19.52 -17.44 4.43
N GLY A 253 -18.53 -16.59 4.12
CA GLY A 253 -18.32 -16.09 2.76
C GLY A 253 -19.38 -15.09 2.29
N GLN A 254 -20.32 -14.70 3.15
CA GLN A 254 -21.28 -13.65 2.85
C GLN A 254 -20.58 -12.30 2.97
N VAL A 255 -20.66 -11.51 1.91
CA VAL A 255 -20.20 -10.12 1.93
C VAL A 255 -21.12 -9.36 2.89
N GLY A 256 -20.64 -9.07 4.07
CA GLY A 256 -21.36 -8.45 5.16
C GLY A 256 -21.79 -7.01 4.91
N ARG A 257 -22.39 -6.39 5.88
CA ARG A 257 -22.70 -4.95 5.93
C ARG A 257 -21.42 -4.14 5.67
N MET A 258 -21.58 -2.89 5.22
CA MET A 258 -20.57 -1.85 5.46
C MET A 258 -20.21 -1.91 6.93
N ASP A 259 -19.13 -2.55 7.21
CA ASP A 259 -18.82 -2.80 8.57
C ASP A 259 -17.72 -1.89 9.09
N ALA A 260 -17.36 -2.18 10.32
CA ALA A 260 -16.32 -1.50 11.04
C ALA A 260 -14.99 -1.46 10.24
N GLY A 261 -14.69 -2.49 9.42
CA GLY A 261 -13.46 -2.59 8.65
C GLY A 261 -13.35 -1.54 7.54
N MET A 262 -14.37 -1.40 6.70
CA MET A 262 -14.36 -0.39 5.61
C MET A 262 -14.34 1.04 6.16
N LEU A 263 -15.11 1.32 7.22
CA LEU A 263 -15.08 2.62 7.87
C LEU A 263 -13.75 2.90 8.55
N ALA A 264 -13.14 1.89 9.18
CA ALA A 264 -11.82 2.00 9.76
C ALA A 264 -10.76 2.26 8.68
N TYR A 265 -10.83 1.54 7.56
CA TYR A 265 -9.95 1.73 6.41
C TYR A 265 -10.01 3.16 5.87
N LYS A 266 -11.22 3.69 5.63
CA LYS A 266 -11.42 5.06 5.17
C LYS A 266 -10.81 6.08 6.13
N ARG A 267 -11.13 5.97 7.43
CA ARG A 267 -10.60 6.89 8.47
C ARG A 267 -9.07 6.81 8.56
N SER A 268 -8.52 5.61 8.49
CA SER A 268 -7.07 5.39 8.52
C SER A 268 -6.40 6.00 7.30
N PHE A 269 -7.03 5.83 6.12
CA PHE A 269 -6.51 6.36 4.86
C PHE A 269 -6.49 7.89 4.88
N ASP A 270 -7.60 8.52 5.28
CA ASP A 270 -7.71 9.99 5.41
C ASP A 270 -6.71 10.54 6.44
N ARG A 271 -6.62 9.88 7.62
CA ARG A 271 -5.68 10.25 8.67
C ARG A 271 -4.23 10.16 8.21
N PHE A 272 -3.85 9.05 7.60
CA PHE A 272 -2.46 8.82 7.21
C PHE A 272 -2.05 9.73 6.05
N PHE A 273 -2.97 10.01 5.12
CA PHE A 273 -2.72 11.00 4.07
C PHE A 273 -2.46 12.39 4.66
N LYS A 274 -3.29 12.83 5.62
CA LYS A 274 -3.09 14.11 6.32
C LYS A 274 -1.74 14.16 7.04
N ILE A 275 -1.34 13.10 7.74
CA ILE A 275 -0.02 12.98 8.35
C ILE A 275 1.07 13.15 7.29
N GLY A 276 0.94 12.53 6.14
CA GLY A 276 1.88 12.64 5.03
C GLY A 276 1.98 14.05 4.46
N GLU A 277 0.84 14.74 4.29
CA GLU A 277 0.82 16.15 3.85
C GLU A 277 1.53 17.06 4.87
N GLU A 278 1.21 16.93 6.16
CA GLU A 278 1.83 17.72 7.24
C GLU A 278 3.33 17.44 7.37
N ALA A 279 3.77 16.21 7.10
CA ALA A 279 5.18 15.82 7.11
C ALA A 279 5.94 16.19 5.83
N GLY A 280 5.25 16.62 4.77
CA GLY A 280 5.87 16.98 3.49
C GLY A 280 6.25 15.77 2.63
N VAL A 281 5.39 14.75 2.57
CA VAL A 281 5.59 13.59 1.69
C VAL A 281 5.64 14.02 0.23
N GLU A 282 6.67 13.53 -0.48
CA GLU A 282 6.94 13.86 -1.88
C GLU A 282 6.66 12.70 -2.85
N GLY A 283 6.35 11.52 -2.32
CA GLY A 283 6.06 10.33 -3.12
C GLY A 283 5.51 9.19 -2.26
N TYR A 284 5.18 8.07 -2.89
CA TYR A 284 4.61 6.94 -2.18
C TYR A 284 5.09 5.61 -2.74
N ILE A 285 5.08 4.60 -1.89
CA ILE A 285 5.32 3.20 -2.18
C ILE A 285 4.28 2.34 -1.47
N ALA A 286 4.08 1.11 -1.93
CA ALA A 286 3.10 0.18 -1.39
C ALA A 286 3.67 -1.23 -1.24
N ASN A 287 2.92 -2.10 -0.59
CA ASN A 287 3.24 -3.51 -0.42
C ASN A 287 2.72 -4.40 -1.57
N HIS A 288 2.05 -3.81 -2.58
CA HIS A 288 1.73 -4.45 -3.84
C HIS A 288 2.17 -3.57 -5.00
N PRO A 289 3.07 -4.04 -5.88
CA PRO A 289 3.74 -3.19 -6.88
C PRO A 289 2.80 -2.65 -7.95
N TYR A 290 1.68 -3.30 -8.21
CA TYR A 290 0.66 -2.81 -9.13
C TYR A 290 -0.16 -1.64 -8.55
N ARG A 291 -0.11 -1.41 -7.24
CA ARG A 291 -0.83 -0.31 -6.57
C ARG A 291 -0.14 1.03 -6.75
N ASP A 292 1.17 1.04 -6.74
CA ASP A 292 2.00 2.23 -6.90
C ASP A 292 2.80 2.23 -8.21
N GLN A 293 2.55 1.26 -9.08
CA GLN A 293 3.23 1.07 -10.36
C GLN A 293 4.75 0.84 -10.22
N THR A 294 5.19 0.35 -9.09
CA THR A 294 6.61 0.04 -8.89
C THR A 294 7.11 -0.98 -9.90
N PHE A 295 6.37 -2.09 -10.06
CA PHE A 295 6.66 -3.12 -11.06
C PHE A 295 5.36 -3.75 -11.58
N ILE A 296 5.16 -3.75 -12.89
CA ILE A 296 3.96 -4.28 -13.56
C ILE A 296 4.37 -5.21 -14.70
N ASP A 297 5.02 -4.68 -15.72
CA ASP A 297 5.33 -5.36 -16.98
C ASP A 297 6.80 -5.22 -17.42
N GLY A 298 7.63 -4.55 -16.64
CA GLY A 298 9.03 -4.28 -16.93
C GLY A 298 9.26 -3.30 -18.09
N LYS A 299 8.24 -2.52 -18.47
CA LYS A 299 8.32 -1.53 -19.57
C LYS A 299 7.73 -0.18 -19.20
N THR A 300 6.56 -0.17 -18.58
CA THR A 300 5.79 1.06 -18.31
C THR A 300 5.76 1.42 -16.83
N ASP A 301 6.43 0.63 -15.99
CA ASP A 301 6.48 0.81 -14.55
C ASP A 301 7.58 1.78 -14.09
N ARG A 302 7.55 2.10 -12.80
CA ARG A 302 8.49 3.07 -12.20
C ARG A 302 9.93 2.56 -12.14
N ILE A 303 10.14 1.25 -12.01
CA ILE A 303 11.47 0.62 -12.08
C ILE A 303 12.05 0.83 -13.49
N SER A 304 11.28 0.57 -14.53
CA SER A 304 11.72 0.81 -15.91
C SER A 304 12.01 2.28 -16.18
N ALA A 305 11.17 3.19 -15.68
CA ALA A 305 11.42 4.62 -15.77
C ALA A 305 12.69 5.04 -15.02
N LEU A 306 12.99 4.42 -13.87
CA LEU A 306 14.21 4.67 -13.12
C LEU A 306 15.47 4.22 -13.88
N GLN A 307 15.42 3.05 -14.53
CA GLN A 307 16.53 2.54 -15.35
C GLN A 307 16.84 3.43 -16.56
N LEU A 308 15.83 4.10 -17.10
CA LEU A 308 15.95 5.04 -18.23
C LEU A 308 16.21 6.49 -17.79
N ARG A 309 16.26 6.76 -16.49
CA ARG A 309 16.42 8.10 -15.93
C ARG A 309 17.75 8.72 -16.33
N LYS A 310 17.68 9.89 -16.94
CA LYS A 310 18.88 10.69 -17.28
C LYS A 310 19.39 11.44 -16.03
N PRO A 311 20.69 11.72 -15.94
CA PRO A 311 21.24 12.56 -14.89
C PRO A 311 20.49 13.91 -14.79
N GLY A 312 20.08 14.29 -13.57
CA GLY A 312 19.32 15.53 -13.32
C GLY A 312 17.82 15.48 -13.64
N ALA A 313 17.30 14.40 -14.22
CA ALA A 313 15.87 14.22 -14.40
C ALA A 313 15.18 13.92 -13.04
N GLN A 314 13.88 14.25 -12.95
CA GLN A 314 13.08 13.95 -11.78
C GLN A 314 13.10 12.44 -11.47
N HIS A 315 13.15 12.11 -10.18
CA HIS A 315 13.09 10.73 -9.74
C HIS A 315 11.65 10.18 -9.91
N PRO A 316 11.43 9.00 -10.55
CA PRO A 316 10.07 8.53 -10.86
C PRO A 316 9.23 8.18 -9.62
N PHE A 317 9.86 8.02 -8.45
CA PHE A 317 9.17 7.82 -7.17
C PHE A 317 8.92 9.13 -6.40
N ILE A 318 9.41 10.27 -6.88
CA ILE A 318 9.22 11.59 -6.28
C ILE A 318 8.29 12.41 -7.18
N ASP A 319 7.00 12.30 -6.90
CA ASP A 319 5.95 13.05 -7.59
C ASP A 319 4.75 13.27 -6.64
N GLY A 320 4.75 14.44 -6.00
CA GLY A 320 3.68 14.83 -5.10
C GLY A 320 2.30 14.90 -5.79
N GLY A 321 2.25 15.22 -7.08
CA GLY A 321 1.02 15.21 -7.85
C GLY A 321 0.43 13.80 -8.01
N THR A 322 1.28 12.82 -8.28
CA THR A 322 0.86 11.41 -8.34
C THR A 322 0.46 10.88 -6.96
N TYR A 323 1.15 11.28 -5.88
CA TYR A 323 0.75 10.94 -4.50
C TYR A 323 -0.65 11.45 -4.17
N ILE A 324 -0.96 12.71 -4.50
CA ILE A 324 -2.30 13.30 -4.29
C ILE A 324 -3.36 12.56 -5.12
N ARG A 325 -3.08 12.28 -6.40
CA ARG A 325 -4.01 11.52 -7.26
C ARG A 325 -4.24 10.10 -6.73
N TYR A 326 -3.20 9.44 -6.23
CA TYR A 326 -3.31 8.14 -5.59
C TYR A 326 -4.31 8.17 -4.42
N TYR A 327 -4.23 9.20 -3.57
CA TYR A 327 -5.19 9.41 -2.50
C TYR A 327 -6.61 9.62 -3.03
N MET A 328 -6.80 10.54 -3.96
CA MET A 328 -8.12 10.87 -4.51
C MET A 328 -8.78 9.66 -5.18
N ILE A 329 -8.05 8.88 -5.97
CA ILE A 329 -8.55 7.64 -6.58
C ILE A 329 -8.99 6.66 -5.50
N SER A 330 -8.22 6.51 -4.44
CA SER A 330 -8.56 5.58 -3.34
C SER A 330 -9.83 6.00 -2.63
N VAL A 331 -10.00 7.29 -2.35
CA VAL A 331 -11.23 7.83 -1.75
C VAL A 331 -12.44 7.56 -2.64
N GLU A 332 -12.35 7.87 -3.94
CA GLU A 332 -13.44 7.61 -4.89
C GLU A 332 -13.76 6.10 -4.98
N CYS A 333 -12.76 5.23 -4.92
CA CYS A 333 -12.98 3.79 -4.93
C CYS A 333 -13.63 3.28 -3.65
N ILE A 334 -13.27 3.83 -2.49
CA ILE A 334 -13.90 3.52 -1.20
C ILE A 334 -15.37 3.95 -1.24
N GLU A 335 -15.66 5.18 -1.67
CA GLU A 335 -17.03 5.71 -1.79
C GLU A 335 -17.87 4.89 -2.79
N ALA A 336 -17.25 4.44 -3.89
CA ALA A 336 -17.93 3.57 -4.86
C ALA A 336 -18.34 2.24 -4.22
N GLN A 337 -17.45 1.59 -3.48
CA GLN A 337 -17.74 0.32 -2.82
C GLN A 337 -18.78 0.50 -1.70
N GLU A 338 -18.64 1.57 -0.92
CA GLU A 338 -19.61 1.94 0.11
C GLU A 338 -21.02 2.15 -0.48
N GLY A 339 -21.11 2.95 -1.55
CA GLY A 339 -22.37 3.21 -2.25
C GLY A 339 -22.99 1.95 -2.83
N TRP A 340 -22.19 1.06 -3.42
CA TRP A 340 -22.64 -0.22 -3.96
C TRP A 340 -23.21 -1.15 -2.88
N VAL A 341 -22.56 -1.22 -1.72
CA VAL A 341 -23.07 -2.00 -0.57
C VAL A 341 -24.38 -1.42 -0.06
N ARG A 342 -24.48 -0.10 0.10
CA ARG A 342 -25.69 0.60 0.54
C ARG A 342 -26.86 0.43 -0.43
N ALA A 343 -26.59 0.35 -1.72
CA ALA A 343 -27.59 0.10 -2.77
C ALA A 343 -28.08 -1.35 -2.83
N GLY A 344 -27.66 -2.22 -1.91
CA GLY A 344 -28.06 -3.64 -1.90
C GLY A 344 -27.34 -4.48 -2.95
N ARG A 345 -26.18 -4.01 -3.44
CA ARG A 345 -25.31 -4.73 -4.39
C ARG A 345 -25.98 -5.04 -5.73
N PRO A 346 -26.46 -4.02 -6.44
CA PRO A 346 -27.09 -4.23 -7.73
C PRO A 346 -26.11 -4.91 -8.70
N SER A 347 -26.64 -5.77 -9.60
CA SER A 347 -25.84 -6.29 -10.70
C SER A 347 -25.41 -5.11 -11.57
N VAL A 348 -24.12 -4.93 -11.73
CA VAL A 348 -23.55 -4.01 -12.74
C VAL A 348 -23.35 -4.84 -13.99
N GLY A 349 -24.04 -4.48 -15.06
CA GLY A 349 -23.88 -5.12 -16.37
C GLY A 349 -22.42 -5.09 -16.83
N PRO A 350 -22.07 -5.90 -17.83
CA PRO A 350 -20.71 -6.05 -18.35
C PRO A 350 -20.13 -4.72 -18.88
#